data_2c77c1f607762ead6ea1615b581e1b98
#
_entry.id   2c77c1f607762ead6ea1615b581e1b98
#
_cell.length_a   1.000
_cell.length_b   1.000
_cell.length_c   1.000
_cell.angle_alpha   90.00
_cell.angle_beta   90.00
_cell.angle_gamma   90.00
#
_symmetry.space_group_name_H-M   'P 1'
#
loop_
_entity.id
_entity.type
_entity.pdbx_description
1 polymer ?
#
loop_
_entity_poly.entity_id
_entity_poly.type
_entity_poly.pdbx_seq_one_letter_code
_entity_poly.pdbx_strand_id
1 'polypeptide(L)'
;QKFISPFANRMAENIRGCLGAIIDKENKLWIGSTEGVYIIDLNSRSPQSKEGEFQYRHLNYKLDTPQSGLIEKISCFCEAKDGTLWLGSNGYGIYKRIIDKQGKEKFISYNTGQGLINNNVRSLEEDINGNIWIGTNNGLSCFHPNENRFTNYTKQDGFPDAQFYWNASYRSSDGTLYFGSVAGLTAIDSNLPVVTVQPANIRFTRLRIGNENILQ
;
A
#
# COMPACT_ATOMS: atom_id res chain seq x y z
N GLN A 1 30.68 3.27 -16.21
CA GLN A 1 29.28 2.88 -15.95
C GLN A 1 28.52 2.94 -17.26
N LYS A 2 27.94 1.82 -17.69
CA LYS A 2 27.10 1.76 -18.90
C LYS A 2 25.65 1.83 -18.41
N PHE A 3 24.92 2.88 -18.77
CA PHE A 3 23.48 2.92 -18.54
C PHE A 3 22.84 1.90 -19.49
N ILE A 4 22.18 0.90 -18.92
CA ILE A 4 21.44 -0.09 -19.67
C ILE A 4 19.98 0.32 -19.57
N SER A 5 19.36 0.67 -20.71
CA SER A 5 17.89 0.69 -20.76
C SER A 5 17.43 -0.76 -20.86
N PRO A 6 16.76 -1.32 -19.84
CA PRO A 6 16.22 -2.68 -19.92
C PRO A 6 15.13 -2.80 -20.98
N PHE A 7 14.74 -1.69 -21.58
CA PHE A 7 13.66 -1.53 -22.53
C PHE A 7 14.21 -1.01 -23.87
N ALA A 8 15.14 -1.76 -24.49
CA ALA A 8 15.69 -1.37 -25.78
C ALA A 8 14.56 -1.25 -26.83
N ASN A 9 14.36 -0.04 -27.28
CA ASN A 9 13.70 0.38 -28.51
C ASN A 9 12.18 0.34 -28.69
N ARG A 10 11.36 -0.22 -27.78
CA ARG A 10 9.88 -0.13 -27.91
C ARG A 10 9.11 0.04 -26.61
N MET A 11 9.70 -0.26 -25.48
CA MET A 11 8.98 -0.25 -24.19
C MET A 11 9.04 1.09 -23.46
N ALA A 12 10.14 1.83 -23.54
CA ALA A 12 10.25 3.14 -22.91
C ALA A 12 9.17 4.13 -23.41
N GLU A 13 8.67 3.89 -24.63
CA GLU A 13 7.58 4.69 -25.22
C GLU A 13 6.20 4.31 -24.63
N ASN A 14 6.07 3.12 -24.02
CA ASN A 14 4.78 2.58 -23.55
C ASN A 14 4.60 2.65 -22.03
N ILE A 15 5.69 2.72 -21.24
CA ILE A 15 5.58 2.87 -19.79
C ILE A 15 5.48 4.36 -19.45
N ARG A 16 4.26 4.84 -19.33
CA ARG A 16 4.00 6.23 -18.94
C ARG A 16 3.82 6.34 -17.44
N GLY A 17 4.46 7.34 -16.83
CA GLY A 17 4.25 7.71 -15.44
C GLY A 17 4.64 6.61 -14.46
N CYS A 18 5.90 6.13 -14.51
CA CYS A 18 6.44 5.24 -13.47
C CYS A 18 6.42 5.96 -12.11
N LEU A 19 5.80 5.32 -11.13
CA LEU A 19 5.57 5.89 -9.80
C LEU A 19 6.38 5.18 -8.72
N GLY A 20 6.64 3.88 -8.87
CA GLY A 20 7.40 3.08 -7.93
C GLY A 20 7.82 1.74 -8.53
N ALA A 21 8.80 1.09 -7.92
CA ALA A 21 9.24 -0.24 -8.34
C ALA A 21 9.77 -1.05 -7.14
N ILE A 22 9.71 -2.37 -7.27
CA ILE A 22 10.31 -3.32 -6.33
C ILE A 22 10.82 -4.55 -7.09
N ILE A 23 11.88 -5.18 -6.58
CA ILE A 23 12.26 -6.53 -6.98
C ILE A 23 11.79 -7.48 -5.88
N ASP A 24 10.92 -8.43 -6.24
CA ASP A 24 10.40 -9.43 -5.30
C ASP A 24 11.41 -10.57 -5.05
N LYS A 25 11.09 -11.43 -4.08
CA LYS A 25 11.92 -12.60 -3.72
C LYS A 25 12.07 -13.63 -4.85
N GLU A 26 11.17 -13.59 -5.85
CA GLU A 26 11.25 -14.44 -7.05
C GLU A 26 12.15 -13.81 -8.13
N ASN A 27 12.84 -12.69 -7.82
CA ASN A 27 13.67 -11.92 -8.74
C ASN A 27 12.88 -11.37 -9.94
N LYS A 28 11.64 -10.94 -9.69
CA LYS A 28 10.81 -10.23 -10.65
C LYS A 28 10.78 -8.74 -10.31
N LEU A 29 11.03 -7.91 -11.31
CA LEU A 29 10.90 -6.45 -11.20
C LEU A 29 9.45 -6.06 -11.48
N TRP A 30 8.82 -5.47 -10.47
CA TRP A 30 7.49 -4.88 -10.55
C TRP A 30 7.61 -3.37 -10.70
N ILE A 31 6.96 -2.81 -11.70
CA ILE A 31 6.99 -1.36 -11.99
C ILE A 31 5.55 -0.87 -11.98
N GLY A 32 5.23 -0.03 -11.02
CA GLY A 32 3.95 0.66 -10.92
C GLY A 32 3.89 1.88 -11.84
N SER A 33 2.79 2.05 -12.51
CA SER A 33 2.56 3.14 -13.45
C SER A 33 1.15 3.71 -13.34
N THR A 34 0.88 4.75 -14.09
CA THR A 34 -0.48 5.32 -14.23
C THR A 34 -1.44 4.38 -14.94
N GLU A 35 -0.93 3.39 -15.68
CA GLU A 35 -1.71 2.46 -16.51
C GLU A 35 -1.70 1.01 -15.98
N GLY A 36 -1.26 0.80 -14.72
CA GLY A 36 -1.18 -0.51 -14.10
C GLY A 36 0.23 -0.91 -13.70
N VAL A 37 0.54 -2.20 -13.82
CA VAL A 37 1.80 -2.78 -13.36
C VAL A 37 2.50 -3.53 -14.49
N TYR A 38 3.78 -3.27 -14.67
CA TYR A 38 4.67 -4.04 -15.55
C TYR A 38 5.49 -4.99 -14.69
N ILE A 39 5.58 -6.25 -15.11
CA ILE A 39 6.31 -7.30 -14.40
C ILE A 39 7.33 -7.89 -15.34
N ILE A 40 8.60 -7.87 -14.94
CA ILE A 40 9.74 -8.37 -15.69
C ILE A 40 10.38 -9.49 -14.86
N ASP A 41 10.49 -10.67 -15.44
CA ASP A 41 11.26 -11.76 -14.83
C ASP A 41 12.74 -11.57 -15.14
N LEU A 42 13.51 -11.18 -14.13
CA LEU A 42 14.94 -10.93 -14.25
C LEU A 42 15.77 -12.21 -14.45
N ASN A 43 15.18 -13.39 -14.19
CA ASN A 43 15.81 -14.68 -14.45
C ASN A 43 15.64 -15.12 -15.91
N SER A 44 14.64 -14.61 -16.62
CA SER A 44 14.29 -15.02 -17.98
C SER A 44 15.14 -14.30 -19.06
N ARG A 45 16.45 -14.35 -18.96
CA ARG A 45 17.32 -13.92 -20.07
C ARG A 45 17.25 -14.98 -21.19
N SER A 46 16.55 -14.70 -22.26
CA SER A 46 16.66 -15.52 -23.46
C SER A 46 18.07 -15.37 -24.03
N PRO A 47 18.79 -16.48 -24.30
CA PRO A 47 20.09 -16.44 -25.00
C PRO A 47 20.00 -15.85 -26.42
N GLN A 48 18.79 -15.72 -26.97
CA GLN A 48 18.51 -15.21 -28.32
C GLN A 48 17.99 -13.76 -28.29
N SER A 49 17.70 -13.19 -27.15
CA SER A 49 17.33 -11.76 -27.07
C SER A 49 18.57 -10.91 -27.31
N LYS A 50 18.45 -9.90 -28.17
CA LYS A 50 19.48 -8.86 -28.30
C LYS A 50 19.76 -8.27 -26.93
N GLU A 51 21.03 -7.92 -26.63
CA GLU A 51 21.40 -7.33 -25.35
C GLU A 51 20.38 -6.26 -24.93
N GLY A 52 19.65 -6.49 -23.83
CA GLY A 52 18.70 -5.54 -23.25
C GLY A 52 17.21 -5.84 -23.48
N GLU A 53 16.82 -6.92 -24.17
CA GLU A 53 15.41 -7.28 -24.28
C GLU A 53 14.99 -8.22 -23.13
N PHE A 54 14.08 -7.72 -22.28
CA PHE A 54 13.38 -8.53 -21.28
C PHE A 54 11.95 -8.80 -21.75
N GLN A 55 11.45 -10.00 -21.51
CA GLN A 55 10.02 -10.26 -21.64
C GLN A 55 9.30 -9.66 -20.43
N TYR A 56 8.20 -9.01 -20.68
CA TYR A 56 7.37 -8.42 -19.64
C TYR A 56 5.91 -8.81 -19.76
N ARG A 57 5.21 -8.75 -18.65
CA ARG A 57 3.77 -8.88 -18.56
C ARG A 57 3.20 -7.54 -18.08
N HIS A 58 2.22 -7.01 -18.78
CA HIS A 58 1.51 -5.80 -18.37
C HIS A 58 0.16 -6.19 -17.78
N LEU A 59 -0.03 -5.81 -16.52
CA LEU A 59 -1.30 -5.96 -15.82
C LEU A 59 -2.01 -4.61 -15.82
N ASN A 60 -2.84 -4.39 -16.83
CA ASN A 60 -3.80 -3.30 -16.84
C ASN A 60 -5.20 -3.93 -16.78
N TYR A 61 -5.69 -4.13 -15.61
CA TYR A 61 -6.95 -4.82 -15.48
C TYR A 61 -8.13 -3.86 -15.57
N LYS A 62 -8.82 -3.89 -16.72
CA LYS A 62 -10.28 -3.97 -16.70
C LYS A 62 -10.60 -5.43 -16.41
N LEU A 63 -10.70 -5.82 -15.14
CA LEU A 63 -11.00 -7.19 -14.80
C LEU A 63 -12.47 -7.48 -15.07
N ASP A 64 -12.72 -8.59 -15.76
CA ASP A 64 -14.04 -9.12 -16.10
C ASP A 64 -14.88 -9.56 -14.89
N THR A 65 -14.52 -9.15 -13.68
CA THR A 65 -15.25 -9.47 -12.46
C THR A 65 -15.45 -8.22 -11.59
N PRO A 66 -16.68 -7.97 -11.09
CA PRO A 66 -17.00 -6.80 -10.26
C PRO A 66 -16.23 -6.71 -8.94
N GLN A 67 -15.50 -7.76 -8.54
CA GLN A 67 -14.80 -7.86 -7.27
C GLN A 67 -13.28 -7.66 -7.37
N SER A 68 -12.73 -7.64 -8.56
CA SER A 68 -11.32 -7.38 -8.81
C SER A 68 -11.17 -5.97 -9.37
N GLY A 69 -10.91 -5.02 -8.48
CA GLY A 69 -10.77 -3.61 -8.83
C GLY A 69 -9.69 -3.36 -9.88
N LEU A 70 -9.85 -2.29 -10.62
CA LEU A 70 -8.89 -1.77 -11.59
C LEU A 70 -7.52 -1.59 -10.91
N ILE A 71 -6.48 -2.32 -11.36
CA ILE A 71 -5.10 -2.08 -10.90
C ILE A 71 -4.53 -0.92 -11.71
N GLU A 72 -4.86 0.28 -11.32
CA GLU A 72 -4.39 1.52 -11.95
C GLU A 72 -3.60 2.38 -10.97
N LYS A 73 -2.73 3.21 -11.52
CA LYS A 73 -1.97 4.23 -10.78
C LYS A 73 -1.23 3.66 -9.57
N ILE A 74 -0.57 2.52 -9.76
CA ILE A 74 0.21 1.90 -8.70
C ILE A 74 1.44 2.75 -8.40
N SER A 75 1.54 3.16 -7.14
CA SER A 75 2.50 4.16 -6.66
C SER A 75 3.60 3.59 -5.79
N CYS A 76 3.32 2.51 -5.06
CA CYS A 76 4.26 1.91 -4.13
C CYS A 76 3.99 0.42 -3.96
N PHE A 77 4.97 -0.28 -3.40
CA PHE A 77 4.93 -1.70 -3.15
C PHE A 77 5.51 -2.01 -1.77
N CYS A 78 5.07 -3.13 -1.20
CA CYS A 78 5.69 -3.74 -0.03
C CYS A 78 5.61 -5.26 -0.19
N GLU A 79 6.75 -5.95 -0.13
CA GLU A 79 6.77 -7.40 -0.01
C GLU A 79 6.90 -7.78 1.45
N ALA A 80 5.88 -8.43 1.98
CA ALA A 80 5.83 -8.90 3.35
C ALA A 80 6.80 -10.06 3.59
N LYS A 81 7.11 -10.35 4.86
CA LYS A 81 8.01 -11.44 5.24
C LYS A 81 7.55 -12.80 4.73
N ASP A 82 6.23 -13.01 4.66
CA ASP A 82 5.61 -14.23 4.14
C ASP A 82 5.64 -14.34 2.60
N GLY A 83 6.18 -13.33 1.90
CA GLY A 83 6.23 -13.24 0.45
C GLY A 83 4.96 -12.65 -0.19
N THR A 84 3.99 -12.24 0.59
CA THR A 84 2.82 -11.53 0.08
C THR A 84 3.23 -10.17 -0.48
N LEU A 85 2.90 -9.91 -1.75
CA LEU A 85 3.14 -8.61 -2.36
C LEU A 85 1.90 -7.72 -2.19
N TRP A 86 2.12 -6.54 -1.62
CA TRP A 86 1.14 -5.48 -1.46
C TRP A 86 1.45 -4.34 -2.42
N LEU A 87 0.42 -3.80 -3.04
CA LEU A 87 0.51 -2.69 -3.97
C LEU A 87 -0.34 -1.53 -3.46
N GLY A 88 0.21 -0.34 -3.43
CA GLY A 88 -0.52 0.89 -3.12
C GLY A 88 -0.85 1.66 -4.38
N SER A 89 -2.04 2.24 -4.44
CA SER A 89 -2.49 3.01 -5.59
C SER A 89 -2.84 4.45 -5.26
N ASN A 90 -2.80 5.29 -6.26
CA ASN A 90 -3.27 6.67 -6.16
C ASN A 90 -4.74 6.75 -6.58
N GLY A 91 -5.63 6.60 -5.61
CA GLY A 91 -7.08 6.73 -5.79
C GLY A 91 -7.89 5.45 -5.58
N TYR A 92 -7.26 4.26 -5.48
CA TYR A 92 -8.00 3.00 -5.38
C TYR A 92 -7.67 2.19 -4.11
N GLY A 93 -6.81 2.71 -3.21
CA GLY A 93 -6.41 2.04 -1.97
C GLY A 93 -5.25 1.07 -2.17
N ILE A 94 -5.27 -0.05 -1.48
CA ILE A 94 -4.24 -1.09 -1.54
C ILE A 94 -4.77 -2.38 -2.16
N TYR A 95 -3.85 -3.16 -2.73
CA TYR A 95 -4.13 -4.49 -3.27
C TYR A 95 -3.20 -5.52 -2.63
N LYS A 96 -3.77 -6.65 -2.26
CA LYS A 96 -3.05 -7.85 -1.82
C LYS A 96 -2.98 -8.83 -2.98
N ARG A 97 -1.77 -9.16 -3.44
CA ARG A 97 -1.56 -10.24 -4.42
C ARG A 97 -1.74 -11.60 -3.75
N ILE A 98 -2.52 -12.47 -4.36
CA ILE A 98 -2.69 -13.86 -3.95
C ILE A 98 -2.55 -14.78 -5.16
N ILE A 99 -2.08 -16.00 -4.90
CA ILE A 99 -2.10 -17.09 -5.87
C ILE A 99 -3.13 -18.11 -5.38
N ASP A 100 -4.15 -18.38 -6.18
CA ASP A 100 -5.16 -19.35 -5.81
C ASP A 100 -4.67 -20.82 -5.93
N LYS A 101 -5.48 -21.76 -5.51
CA LYS A 101 -5.15 -23.19 -5.52
C LYS A 101 -4.86 -23.74 -6.92
N GLN A 102 -5.30 -23.06 -7.97
CA GLN A 102 -5.06 -23.40 -9.36
C GLN A 102 -3.81 -22.71 -9.94
N GLY A 103 -3.06 -21.98 -9.11
CA GLY A 103 -1.89 -21.19 -9.53
C GLY A 103 -2.25 -19.87 -10.24
N LYS A 104 -3.51 -19.47 -10.24
CA LYS A 104 -3.95 -18.22 -10.87
C LYS A 104 -3.73 -17.04 -9.94
N GLU A 105 -3.10 -16.00 -10.47
CA GLU A 105 -2.89 -14.74 -9.76
C GLU A 105 -4.19 -13.94 -9.64
N LYS A 106 -4.43 -13.41 -8.45
CA LYS A 106 -5.57 -12.54 -8.13
C LYS A 106 -5.12 -11.41 -7.22
N PHE A 107 -5.91 -10.32 -7.20
CA PHE A 107 -5.67 -9.19 -6.31
C PHE A 107 -6.93 -8.90 -5.50
N ILE A 108 -6.79 -8.84 -4.19
CA ILE A 108 -7.85 -8.42 -3.28
C ILE A 108 -7.65 -6.93 -3.01
N SER A 109 -8.67 -6.12 -3.25
CA SER A 109 -8.61 -4.68 -3.00
C SER A 109 -9.15 -4.32 -1.63
N TYR A 110 -8.53 -3.34 -1.00
CA TYR A 110 -8.98 -2.70 0.23
C TYR A 110 -8.94 -1.18 0.04
N ASN A 111 -10.03 -0.53 0.35
CA ASN A 111 -10.19 0.90 0.16
C ASN A 111 -10.98 1.54 1.32
N THR A 112 -11.41 2.77 1.19
CA THR A 112 -12.17 3.48 2.24
C THR A 112 -13.48 2.77 2.62
N GLY A 113 -14.07 2.00 1.71
CA GLY A 113 -15.26 1.18 2.01
C GLY A 113 -14.99 0.03 2.98
N GLN A 114 -13.74 -0.42 3.13
CA GLN A 114 -13.32 -1.42 4.11
C GLN A 114 -12.57 -0.81 5.30
N GLY A 115 -12.47 0.52 5.40
CA GLY A 115 -11.93 1.22 6.56
C GLY A 115 -10.56 1.85 6.38
N LEU A 116 -9.95 1.81 5.18
CA LEU A 116 -8.75 2.59 4.88
C LEU A 116 -9.05 4.08 4.99
N ILE A 117 -8.17 4.87 5.61
CA ILE A 117 -8.42 6.29 5.85
C ILE A 117 -8.53 7.12 4.56
N ASN A 118 -7.76 6.78 3.54
CA ASN A 118 -7.76 7.48 2.24
C ASN A 118 -7.24 6.58 1.12
N ASN A 119 -7.88 6.62 -0.05
CA ASN A 119 -7.52 5.79 -1.20
C ASN A 119 -6.26 6.24 -1.95
N ASN A 120 -5.73 7.43 -1.66
CA ASN A 120 -4.47 7.90 -2.25
C ASN A 120 -3.29 7.42 -1.40
N VAL A 121 -2.82 6.21 -1.69
CA VAL A 121 -1.71 5.58 -0.99
C VAL A 121 -0.38 6.13 -1.51
N ARG A 122 0.53 6.43 -0.62
CA ARG A 122 1.84 7.04 -0.89
C ARG A 122 3.00 6.11 -0.61
N SER A 123 2.91 5.33 0.46
CA SER A 123 3.96 4.42 0.89
C SER A 123 3.39 3.27 1.70
N LEU A 124 4.10 2.14 1.71
CA LEU A 124 3.72 0.91 2.39
C LEU A 124 4.93 0.32 3.11
N GLU A 125 4.74 -0.12 4.35
CA GLU A 125 5.74 -0.90 5.10
C GLU A 125 5.07 -2.00 5.92
N GLU A 126 5.75 -3.14 6.08
CA GLU A 126 5.34 -4.18 7.01
C GLU A 126 6.04 -4.01 8.35
N ASP A 127 5.31 -4.08 9.46
CA ASP A 127 5.91 -4.09 10.80
C ASP A 127 6.43 -5.48 11.22
N ILE A 128 6.99 -5.58 12.43
CA ILE A 128 7.51 -6.85 12.94
C ILE A 128 6.41 -7.87 13.24
N ASN A 129 5.16 -7.43 13.41
CA ASN A 129 3.99 -8.24 13.71
C ASN A 129 3.22 -8.69 12.44
N GLY A 130 3.68 -8.26 11.26
CA GLY A 130 3.05 -8.57 9.98
C GLY A 130 1.88 -7.64 9.64
N ASN A 131 1.70 -6.52 10.34
CA ASN A 131 0.72 -5.52 9.96
C ASN A 131 1.30 -4.63 8.84
N ILE A 132 0.42 -4.15 7.96
CA ILE A 132 0.81 -3.27 6.85
C ILE A 132 0.48 -1.84 7.20
N TRP A 133 1.49 -1.02 7.31
CA TRP A 133 1.38 0.41 7.55
C TRP A 133 1.32 1.17 6.24
N ILE A 134 0.39 2.10 6.13
CA ILE A 134 -0.02 2.72 4.88
C ILE A 134 -0.02 4.23 5.05
N GLY A 135 1.02 4.87 4.53
CA GLY A 135 1.06 6.33 4.42
C GLY A 135 0.14 6.79 3.29
N THR A 136 -0.79 7.70 3.59
CA THR A 136 -1.75 8.20 2.61
C THR A 136 -1.67 9.72 2.43
N ASN A 137 -2.52 10.25 1.58
CA ASN A 137 -2.65 11.69 1.38
C ASN A 137 -3.38 12.40 2.55
N ASN A 138 -3.96 11.64 3.49
CA ASN A 138 -4.72 12.20 4.61
C ASN A 138 -4.66 11.27 5.84
N GLY A 139 -3.47 11.03 6.36
CA GLY A 139 -3.26 10.20 7.54
C GLY A 139 -2.54 8.89 7.26
N LEU A 140 -2.34 8.16 8.34
CA LEU A 140 -1.69 6.87 8.36
C LEU A 140 -2.72 5.79 8.73
N SER A 141 -2.70 4.66 8.03
CA SER A 141 -3.50 3.49 8.37
C SER A 141 -2.58 2.32 8.71
N CYS A 142 -2.99 1.49 9.65
CA CYS A 142 -2.40 0.19 9.91
C CYS A 142 -3.44 -0.88 9.57
N PHE A 143 -3.15 -1.73 8.59
CA PHE A 143 -3.98 -2.89 8.27
C PHE A 143 -3.50 -4.09 9.05
N HIS A 144 -4.41 -4.77 9.73
CA HIS A 144 -4.18 -6.00 10.49
C HIS A 144 -4.70 -7.19 9.67
N PRO A 145 -3.82 -7.91 8.94
CA PRO A 145 -4.27 -8.96 8.02
C PRO A 145 -5.02 -10.11 8.70
N ASN A 146 -4.63 -10.48 9.93
CA ASN A 146 -5.25 -11.56 10.69
C ASN A 146 -6.67 -11.22 11.17
N GLU A 147 -6.95 -9.94 11.37
CA GLU A 147 -8.25 -9.44 11.85
C GLU A 147 -9.08 -8.84 10.71
N ASN A 148 -8.48 -8.69 9.53
CA ASN A 148 -9.06 -8.04 8.36
C ASN A 148 -9.67 -6.65 8.67
N ARG A 149 -8.96 -5.84 9.46
CA ARG A 149 -9.40 -4.51 9.88
C ARG A 149 -8.30 -3.47 9.76
N PHE A 150 -8.72 -2.20 9.73
CA PHE A 150 -7.84 -1.04 9.77
C PHE A 150 -7.89 -0.35 11.13
N THR A 151 -6.75 0.18 11.55
CA THR A 151 -6.63 1.22 12.57
C THR A 151 -6.10 2.47 11.89
N ASN A 152 -6.75 3.60 12.09
CA ASN A 152 -6.41 4.85 11.43
C ASN A 152 -5.86 5.86 12.44
N TYR A 153 -4.86 6.62 12.00
CA TYR A 153 -4.17 7.63 12.80
C TYR A 153 -4.21 8.96 12.06
N THR A 154 -4.64 9.99 12.78
CA THR A 154 -4.85 11.35 12.28
C THR A 154 -4.12 12.37 13.15
N LYS A 155 -4.28 13.63 12.83
CA LYS A 155 -3.79 14.74 13.66
C LYS A 155 -4.34 14.71 15.10
N GLN A 156 -5.55 14.15 15.31
CA GLN A 156 -6.14 14.01 16.64
C GLN A 156 -5.39 13.00 17.52
N ASP A 157 -4.67 12.08 16.89
CA ASP A 157 -3.84 11.06 17.54
C ASP A 157 -2.40 11.53 17.79
N GLY A 158 -2.15 12.84 17.59
CA GLY A 158 -0.84 13.46 17.82
C GLY A 158 0.10 13.40 16.59
N PHE A 159 -0.38 12.92 15.45
CA PHE A 159 0.41 12.96 14.22
C PHE A 159 0.47 14.40 13.70
N PRO A 160 1.65 14.88 13.30
CA PRO A 160 1.74 16.12 12.56
C PRO A 160 1.02 15.97 11.22
N ASP A 161 0.64 17.06 10.61
CA ASP A 161 -0.20 17.12 9.40
C ASP A 161 0.08 15.98 8.39
N ALA A 162 -0.96 15.26 8.01
CA ALA A 162 -0.93 13.86 7.65
C ALA A 162 -0.81 13.59 6.14
N GLN A 163 -0.21 14.48 5.35
CA GLN A 163 0.08 14.21 3.95
C GLN A 163 1.47 13.58 3.81
N PHE A 164 1.49 12.27 3.53
CA PHE A 164 2.74 11.53 3.30
C PHE A 164 3.25 11.71 1.86
N TYR A 165 4.58 11.56 1.69
CA TYR A 165 5.22 11.64 0.39
C TYR A 165 5.32 10.28 -0.29
N TRP A 166 5.45 10.31 -1.62
CA TRP A 166 5.60 9.13 -2.47
C TRP A 166 6.86 8.33 -2.10
N ASN A 167 6.70 7.03 -1.84
CA ASN A 167 7.77 6.09 -1.51
C ASN A 167 8.70 6.59 -0.38
N ALA A 168 8.23 7.51 0.46
CA ALA A 168 8.99 8.05 1.56
C ALA A 168 8.74 7.23 2.83
N SER A 169 9.04 5.95 2.79
CA SER A 169 8.98 5.05 3.94
C SER A 169 10.22 4.18 4.00
N TYR A 170 10.53 3.71 5.21
CA TYR A 170 11.66 2.83 5.45
C TYR A 170 11.44 2.03 6.73
N ARG A 171 11.76 0.74 6.71
CA ARG A 171 11.85 -0.10 7.90
C ARG A 171 13.32 -0.32 8.27
N SER A 172 13.70 0.11 9.45
CA SER A 172 15.03 -0.15 9.98
C SER A 172 15.21 -1.60 10.46
N SER A 173 16.46 -1.98 10.71
CA SER A 173 16.79 -3.34 11.15
C SER A 173 16.26 -3.69 12.53
N ASP A 174 16.01 -2.69 13.39
CA ASP A 174 15.40 -2.85 14.71
C ASP A 174 13.86 -2.94 14.67
N GLY A 175 13.26 -2.79 13.49
CA GLY A 175 11.82 -2.86 13.28
C GLY A 175 11.10 -1.51 13.37
N THR A 176 11.80 -0.41 13.65
CA THR A 176 11.22 0.93 13.60
C THR A 176 10.83 1.30 12.17
N LEU A 177 9.63 1.79 11.99
CA LEU A 177 9.13 2.28 10.70
C LEU A 177 9.26 3.80 10.64
N TYR A 178 9.70 4.29 9.50
CA TYR A 178 9.82 5.72 9.23
C TYR A 178 8.95 6.11 8.05
N PHE A 179 8.20 7.20 8.19
CA PHE A 179 7.35 7.75 7.14
C PHE A 179 7.59 9.25 6.98
N GLY A 180 7.97 9.66 5.78
CA GLY A 180 8.16 11.07 5.42
C GLY A 180 6.85 11.74 5.03
N SER A 181 6.59 12.93 5.59
CA SER A 181 5.41 13.73 5.33
C SER A 181 5.76 15.20 5.09
N VAL A 182 4.79 16.01 4.70
CA VAL A 182 4.98 17.48 4.55
C VAL A 182 5.40 18.15 5.87
N ALA A 183 5.07 17.56 7.02
CA ALA A 183 5.40 18.07 8.34
C ALA A 183 6.72 17.53 8.90
N GLY A 184 7.40 16.63 8.18
CA GLY A 184 8.66 16.03 8.60
C GLY A 184 8.63 14.50 8.59
N LEU A 185 9.37 13.89 9.52
CA LEU A 185 9.53 12.46 9.65
C LEU A 185 8.73 11.92 10.83
N THR A 186 7.90 10.91 10.58
CA THR A 186 7.21 10.14 11.61
C THR A 186 7.95 8.83 11.82
N ALA A 187 8.32 8.53 13.07
CA ALA A 187 8.88 7.24 13.47
C ALA A 187 7.84 6.46 14.28
N ILE A 188 7.68 5.18 13.96
CA ILE A 188 6.74 4.26 14.62
C ILE A 188 7.56 3.09 15.16
N ASP A 189 7.59 2.97 16.49
CA ASP A 189 8.14 1.81 17.15
C ASP A 189 7.10 0.69 17.20
N SER A 190 7.24 -0.28 16.32
CA SER A 190 6.33 -1.43 16.23
C SER A 190 6.51 -2.44 17.38
N ASN A 191 7.49 -2.26 18.24
CA ASN A 191 7.68 -3.08 19.45
C ASN A 191 6.80 -2.59 20.62
N LEU A 192 6.32 -1.33 20.56
CA LEU A 192 5.46 -0.81 21.60
C LEU A 192 4.06 -1.40 21.48
N PRO A 193 3.45 -1.82 22.62
CA PRO A 193 2.08 -2.30 22.60
C PRO A 193 1.16 -1.17 22.13
N VAL A 194 0.26 -1.50 21.20
CA VAL A 194 -0.82 -0.58 20.84
C VAL A 194 -1.66 -0.38 22.11
N VAL A 195 -1.60 0.82 22.67
CA VAL A 195 -2.47 1.18 23.79
C VAL A 195 -3.89 1.25 23.24
N THR A 196 -4.64 0.18 23.39
CA THR A 196 -6.08 0.21 23.15
C THR A 196 -6.71 1.08 24.20
N VAL A 197 -6.97 2.33 23.86
CA VAL A 197 -7.82 3.18 24.69
C VAL A 197 -9.19 2.51 24.69
N GLN A 198 -9.60 1.99 25.84
CA GLN A 198 -10.95 1.45 25.99
C GLN A 198 -11.95 2.55 25.63
N PRO A 199 -12.96 2.26 24.81
CA PRO A 199 -13.93 3.27 24.44
C PRO A 199 -14.53 3.84 25.73
N ALA A 200 -14.48 5.16 25.86
CA ALA A 200 -15.05 5.84 27.00
C ALA A 200 -16.53 5.47 27.12
N ASN A 201 -16.95 5.01 28.31
CA ASN A 201 -18.36 4.77 28.57
C ASN A 201 -19.10 6.11 28.53
N ILE A 202 -19.73 6.40 27.41
CA ILE A 202 -20.57 7.60 27.27
C ILE A 202 -21.87 7.31 28.05
N ARG A 203 -22.12 8.08 29.10
CA ARG A 203 -23.39 8.09 29.80
C ARG A 203 -24.08 9.41 29.55
N PHE A 204 -25.30 9.35 29.05
CA PHE A 204 -26.15 10.53 29.00
C PHE A 204 -26.59 10.85 30.43
N THR A 205 -26.11 11.95 30.99
CA THR A 205 -26.47 12.40 32.35
C THR A 205 -27.69 13.32 32.34
N ARG A 206 -28.06 13.84 31.17
CA ARG A 206 -29.25 14.70 31.03
C ARG A 206 -29.71 14.70 29.57
N LEU A 207 -31.00 14.50 29.37
CA LEU A 207 -31.68 14.73 28.09
C LEU A 207 -32.74 15.82 28.29
N ARG A 208 -32.69 16.88 27.49
CA ARG A 208 -33.71 17.94 27.49
C ARG A 208 -34.39 17.98 26.11
N ILE A 209 -35.72 18.06 26.14
CA ILE A 209 -36.55 18.40 24.98
C ILE A 209 -37.28 19.70 25.32
N GLY A 210 -36.93 20.79 24.64
CA GLY A 210 -37.37 22.11 25.08
C GLY A 210 -36.85 22.48 26.46
N ASN A 211 -37.72 22.84 27.40
CA ASN A 211 -37.39 23.16 28.78
C ASN A 211 -37.57 21.99 29.79
N GLU A 212 -37.95 20.80 29.33
CA GLU A 212 -38.21 19.66 30.18
C GLU A 212 -37.05 18.67 30.19
N ASN A 213 -36.67 18.19 31.40
CA ASN A 213 -35.72 17.09 31.57
C ASN A 213 -36.45 15.77 31.40
N ILE A 214 -35.99 14.91 30.50
CA ILE A 214 -36.63 13.62 30.20
C ILE A 214 -35.91 12.45 30.87
N LEU A 215 -34.64 12.62 31.26
CA LEU A 215 -33.90 11.65 32.06
C LEU A 215 -33.38 12.31 33.31
N GLN A 216 -33.71 11.71 34.43
CA GLN A 216 -33.11 11.93 35.77
C GLN A 216 -32.14 10.79 36.07
#